data_6e8fefbf61e373a95cebca3841c1b705
#
_entry.id   6e8fefbf61e373a95cebca3841c1b705
#
_cell.length_a   1.000
_cell.length_b   1.000
_cell.length_c   1.000
_cell.angle_alpha   90.00
_cell.angle_beta   90.00
_cell.angle_gamma   90.00
#
_symmetry.space_group_name_H-M   'P 1'
#
loop_
_entity.id
_entity.type
_entity.pdbx_description
1 polymer ?
#
loop_
_entity_poly.entity_id
_entity_poly.type
_entity_poly.pdbx_seq_one_letter_code
_entity_poly.pdbx_strand_id
1 'polypeptide(L)' 'MKSKNIPEDIKIKSVKEAQTEIKEIIEKLENNETNLEESMDKYNRMMHLNHHIQELYRKKLKEIKSIDLNKNKKKLVKK' A
#
# COMPACT_ATOMS: atom_id res chain seq x y z
N MET A 1 12.84 2.85 10.06
CA MET A 1 12.38 3.72 10.69
C MET A 1 11.75 4.77 10.04
N LYS A 2 12.27 5.23 9.11
CA LYS A 2 11.68 6.25 8.44
C LYS A 2 10.38 5.91 7.91
N SER A 3 10.16 4.72 7.49
CA SER A 3 8.88 4.37 6.92
C SER A 3 7.79 4.49 7.93
N LYS A 4 8.13 4.63 9.17
CA LYS A 4 7.12 4.77 10.13
C LYS A 4 6.49 6.09 10.13
N ASN A 5 7.03 7.03 9.42
CA ASN A 5 6.48 8.35 9.39
C ASN A 5 5.43 8.56 8.35
N ILE A 6 4.64 7.57 8.10
CA ILE A 6 3.55 7.71 7.15
C ILE A 6 2.52 8.68 7.72
N PRO A 7 2.08 9.65 6.93
CA PRO A 7 1.09 10.61 7.41
C PRO A 7 -0.18 9.92 7.88
N GLU A 8 -0.82 10.51 8.84
CA GLU A 8 -2.00 9.90 9.40
C GLU A 8 -3.14 9.81 8.44
N ASP A 9 -3.28 10.78 7.55
CA ASP A 9 -4.36 10.72 6.60
C ASP A 9 -4.17 9.55 5.65
N ILE A 10 -2.94 9.09 5.46
CA ILE A 10 -2.72 7.92 4.64
C ILE A 10 -3.02 6.67 5.44
N LYS A 11 -2.68 6.68 6.71
CA LYS A 11 -2.89 5.50 7.53
C LYS A 11 -4.34 5.09 7.62
N ILE A 12 -5.25 6.03 7.50
CA ILE A 12 -6.66 5.70 7.60
C ILE A 12 -7.29 5.36 6.27
N LYS A 13 -6.52 5.42 5.19
CA LYS A 13 -7.08 5.12 3.89
C LYS A 13 -7.18 3.62 3.66
N SER A 14 -8.22 3.22 2.94
CA SER A 14 -8.33 1.83 2.54
C SER A 14 -7.39 1.61 1.36
N VAL A 15 -7.19 0.37 0.99
CA VAL A 15 -6.35 0.04 -0.15
C VAL A 15 -6.88 0.72 -1.40
N LYS A 16 -8.18 0.68 -1.58
CA LYS A 16 -8.77 1.27 -2.75
C LYS A 16 -8.54 2.77 -2.81
N GLU A 17 -8.71 3.44 -1.69
CA GLU A 17 -8.50 4.86 -1.63
C GLU A 17 -7.05 5.21 -1.90
N ALA A 18 -6.14 4.43 -1.32
CA ALA A 18 -4.73 4.70 -1.53
C ALA A 18 -4.35 4.47 -2.98
N GLN A 19 -4.90 3.45 -3.60
CA GLN A 19 -4.60 3.18 -4.99
C GLN A 19 -5.13 4.28 -5.89
N THR A 20 -6.29 4.81 -5.56
CA THR A 20 -6.85 5.89 -6.35
C THR A 20 -5.96 7.13 -6.27
N GLU A 21 -5.48 7.43 -5.09
CA GLU A 21 -4.64 8.58 -4.94
C GLU A 21 -3.32 8.41 -5.68
N ILE A 22 -2.75 7.21 -5.66
CA ILE A 22 -1.52 6.94 -6.38
C ILE A 22 -1.75 7.19 -7.86
N LYS A 23 -2.89 6.74 -8.37
CA LYS A 23 -3.19 6.93 -9.76
C LYS A 23 -3.26 8.41 -10.11
N GLU A 24 -3.89 9.19 -9.25
CA GLU A 24 -3.98 10.61 -9.49
C GLU A 24 -2.62 11.27 -9.47
N ILE A 25 -1.75 10.82 -8.57
CA ILE A 25 -0.42 11.37 -8.50
C ILE A 25 0.35 11.08 -9.77
N ILE A 26 0.25 9.85 -10.24
CA ILE A 26 0.95 9.48 -11.46
C ILE A 26 0.47 10.31 -12.63
N GLU A 27 -0.81 10.53 -12.72
CA GLU A 27 -1.35 11.33 -13.79
C GLU A 27 -0.79 12.74 -13.75
N LYS A 28 -0.71 13.30 -12.58
CA LYS A 28 -0.18 14.65 -12.47
C LYS A 28 1.28 14.71 -12.82
N LEU A 29 2.03 13.68 -12.42
CA LEU A 29 3.44 13.64 -12.76
C LEU A 29 3.65 13.52 -14.25
N GLU A 30 2.77 12.78 -14.91
CA GLU A 30 2.91 12.59 -16.34
C GLU A 30 2.52 13.83 -17.14
N ASN A 31 1.72 14.67 -16.55
CA ASN A 31 1.28 15.85 -17.26
C ASN A 31 2.32 16.94 -17.32
N ASN A 32 3.38 16.79 -16.56
CA ASN A 32 4.42 17.82 -16.58
C ASN A 32 3.93 19.18 -16.14
N GLU A 33 2.86 19.22 -15.40
CA GLU A 33 2.37 20.49 -14.96
C GLU A 33 2.91 20.88 -13.61
N THR A 34 3.63 20.00 -12.98
CA THR A 34 4.17 20.29 -11.68
C THR A 34 5.64 20.61 -11.82
N ASN A 35 6.16 21.45 -10.94
CA ASN A 35 7.57 21.73 -11.00
C ASN A 35 8.31 20.61 -10.27
N LEU A 36 9.64 20.70 -10.27
CA LEU A 36 10.44 19.63 -9.70
C LEU A 36 10.14 19.40 -8.23
N GLU A 37 9.99 20.48 -7.50
CA GLU A 37 9.75 20.37 -6.08
C GLU A 37 8.43 19.68 -5.78
N GLU A 38 7.40 20.08 -6.50
CA GLU A 38 6.11 19.45 -6.33
C GLU A 38 6.14 18.00 -6.75
N SER A 39 6.91 17.72 -7.79
CA SER A 39 7.03 16.34 -8.25
C SER A 39 7.65 15.46 -7.18
N MET A 40 8.65 15.98 -6.50
CA MET A 40 9.30 15.22 -5.47
C MET A 40 8.37 14.98 -4.29
N ASP A 41 7.58 15.99 -3.94
CA ASP A 41 6.63 15.82 -2.86
C ASP A 41 5.60 14.77 -3.21
N LYS A 42 5.11 14.80 -4.44
CA LYS A 42 4.13 13.84 -4.86
C LYS A 42 4.72 12.45 -4.91
N TYR A 43 5.96 12.36 -5.34
CA TYR A 43 6.62 11.07 -5.38
C TYR A 43 6.77 10.50 -3.98
N ASN A 44 7.16 11.35 -3.02
CA ASN A 44 7.30 10.90 -1.65
C ASN A 44 5.96 10.42 -1.10
N ARG A 45 4.91 11.17 -1.40
CA ARG A 45 3.60 10.76 -0.92
C ARG A 45 3.19 9.45 -1.55
N MET A 46 3.51 9.27 -2.82
CA MET A 46 3.19 8.03 -3.50
C MET A 46 3.90 6.86 -2.84
N MET A 47 5.13 7.07 -2.42
CA MET A 47 5.86 6.01 -1.75
C MET A 47 5.23 5.67 -0.42
N HIS A 48 4.74 6.68 0.30
CA HIS A 48 4.07 6.41 1.55
C HIS A 48 2.77 5.65 1.33
N LEU A 49 2.03 6.02 0.30
CA LEU A 49 0.80 5.33 -0.03
C LEU A 49 1.08 3.88 -0.39
N ASN A 50 2.12 3.69 -1.18
CA ASN A 50 2.49 2.35 -1.60
C ASN A 50 2.90 1.49 -0.39
N HIS A 51 3.64 2.09 0.51
CA HIS A 51 4.07 1.37 1.70
C HIS A 51 2.86 1.00 2.55
N HIS A 52 1.91 1.92 2.66
CA HIS A 52 0.70 1.65 3.42
C HIS A 52 -0.09 0.49 2.81
N ILE A 53 -0.19 0.48 1.49
CA ILE A 53 -0.88 -0.60 0.81
C ILE A 53 -0.18 -1.92 1.07
N GLN A 54 1.13 -1.92 1.01
CA GLN A 54 1.87 -3.15 1.25
C GLN A 54 1.66 -3.65 2.67
N GLU A 55 1.58 -2.73 3.62
CA GLU A 55 1.34 -3.13 5.00
C GLU A 55 -0.04 -3.74 5.15
N LEU A 56 -1.02 -3.15 4.49
CA LEU A 56 -2.37 -3.69 4.56
C LEU A 56 -2.43 -5.07 3.94
N TYR A 57 -1.76 -5.26 2.81
CA TYR A 57 -1.72 -6.56 2.17
C TYR A 57 -1.00 -7.56 3.05
N ARG A 58 0.06 -7.12 3.69
CA ARG A 58 0.82 -8.02 4.54
C ARG A 58 -0.02 -8.51 5.71
N LYS A 59 -0.83 -7.61 6.27
CA LYS A 59 -1.70 -7.99 7.34
C LYS A 59 -2.76 -8.95 6.86
N LYS A 60 -3.33 -8.68 5.70
CA LYS A 60 -4.32 -9.56 5.14
C LYS A 60 -3.74 -10.92 4.87
N LEU A 61 -2.56 -10.96 4.33
CA LEU A 61 -1.92 -12.24 4.03
C LEU A 61 -1.69 -13.03 5.30
N LYS A 62 -1.33 -12.34 6.37
CA LYS A 62 -1.11 -13.03 7.61
C LYS A 62 -2.40 -13.65 8.11
N GLU A 63 -3.49 -12.89 8.02
CA GLU A 63 -4.77 -13.40 8.45
C GLU A 63 -5.20 -14.58 7.61
N ILE A 64 -5.03 -14.46 6.31
CA ILE A 64 -5.40 -15.52 5.42
C ILE A 64 -4.56 -16.75 5.66
N LYS A 65 -3.27 -16.56 5.84
CA LYS A 65 -2.40 -17.68 6.08
C LYS A 65 -2.73 -18.40 7.36
N SER A 66 -3.07 -17.63 8.39
CA SER A 66 -3.45 -18.26 9.64
C SER A 66 -4.66 -19.14 9.45
N ILE A 67 -5.65 -18.61 8.75
CA ILE A 67 -6.85 -19.37 8.50
C ILE A 67 -6.54 -20.58 7.64
N ASP A 68 -5.76 -20.37 6.61
CA ASP A 68 -5.42 -21.45 5.71
C ASP A 68 -4.64 -22.54 6.40
N LEU A 69 -3.75 -22.16 7.28
CA LEU A 69 -2.98 -23.14 7.98
C LEU A 69 -3.88 -24.07 8.76
N ASN A 70 -4.88 -23.51 9.39
CA ASN A 70 -5.79 -24.31 10.14
C ASN A 70 -6.56 -25.26 9.26
N LYS A 71 -6.99 -24.79 8.11
CA LYS A 71 -7.72 -25.63 7.21
C LYS A 71 -6.81 -26.53 6.43
N ASN A 72 -5.72 -26.00 5.99
CA ASN A 72 -4.83 -26.72 5.15
C ASN A 72 -4.07 -27.82 5.83
N LYS A 73 -4.09 -27.83 7.09
CA LYS A 73 -3.43 -28.90 7.77
C LYS A 73 -3.94 -30.17 7.23
N LYS A 74 -5.22 -30.27 7.03
CA LYS A 74 -5.78 -31.46 6.51
C LYS A 74 -5.38 -31.66 5.08
N LYS A 75 -5.44 -30.61 4.30
CA LYS A 75 -5.10 -30.77 2.92
C LYS A 75 -3.68 -31.14 2.72
N LEU A 76 -2.79 -30.49 3.43
CA LEU A 76 -1.41 -30.81 3.29
C LEU A 76 -1.14 -32.24 3.63
N VAL A 77 -1.79 -32.69 4.61
CA VAL A 77 -1.61 -34.05 4.99
C VAL A 77 -2.03 -34.97 3.90
N LYS A 78 -3.07 -34.63 3.18
CA LYS A 78 -3.48 -35.39 2.11
C LYS A 78 -2.49 -35.46 1.05
N LYS A 79 -1.80 -34.40 0.84
CA LYS A 79 -0.86 -34.42 -0.19
C LYS A 79 0.09 -35.49 0.03
#